data_ee27c045ec907c64d133c455433c3201
#
_entry.id   ee27c045ec907c64d133c455433c3201
#
_cell.length_a   1.000
_cell.length_b   1.000
_cell.length_c   1.000
_cell.angle_alpha   90.00
_cell.angle_beta   90.00
_cell.angle_gamma   90.00
#
_symmetry.space_group_name_H-M   'P 1'
#
loop_
_entity.id
_entity.type
_entity.pdbx_description
1 polymer ?
#
loop_
_entity_poly.entity_id
_entity_poly.type
_entity_poly.pdbx_seq_one_letter_code
_entity_poly.pdbx_strand_id
1 'polypeptide(L)'
;MLSARTGDKLRAISEVTRKGRRVKDLRRLMNHPDLWMQAYLNIQGNKGALTRGTDSTTMDGYSPERAANLVELIREKRYKPNPVRRVNIPTKVAGKTRPLGIPSADDKQVQEVVRMILERIYEPLFKDSSHGFRPKRSCHTALRSMQKGWTGTKWFIDIDIKGYFNNINHDILMKMLEKRIEDSQFLDLIRDMLKAGYVEDWQYHKTYSATPQGGIVSPILANIYLHEFDEFMERKRQEFDQGKARRHTTE
;
A
#
# COMPACT_ATOMS: atom_id res chain seq x y z
N MET A 1 2.10 17.29 13.81
CA MET A 1 2.68 16.14 14.55
C MET A 1 1.57 15.37 15.23
N LEU A 2 1.69 14.04 15.26
CA LEU A 2 0.73 13.17 15.97
C LEU A 2 0.78 13.48 17.48
N SER A 3 -0.39 13.52 18.13
CA SER A 3 -0.50 13.58 19.58
C SER A 3 0.08 12.30 20.22
N ALA A 4 0.50 12.38 21.48
CA ALA A 4 0.96 11.20 22.22
C ALA A 4 -0.09 10.09 22.18
N ARG A 5 -1.38 10.43 22.39
CA ARG A 5 -2.49 9.50 22.38
C ARG A 5 -2.66 8.75 21.05
N THR A 6 -2.59 9.45 19.91
CA THR A 6 -2.70 8.83 18.59
C THR A 6 -1.45 8.01 18.27
N GLY A 7 -0.27 8.52 18.64
CA GLY A 7 0.99 7.79 18.52
C GLY A 7 0.99 6.47 19.31
N ASP A 8 0.48 6.47 20.54
CA ASP A 8 0.36 5.27 21.37
C ASP A 8 -0.59 4.24 20.74
N LYS A 9 -1.74 4.67 20.22
CA LYS A 9 -2.66 3.79 19.51
C LYS A 9 -2.02 3.14 18.29
N LEU A 10 -1.28 3.91 17.49
CA LEU A 10 -0.56 3.38 16.33
C LEU A 10 0.54 2.39 16.75
N ARG A 11 1.24 2.62 17.87
CA ARG A 11 2.22 1.66 18.42
C ARG A 11 1.53 0.39 18.90
N ALA A 12 0.42 0.51 19.62
CA ALA A 12 -0.35 -0.62 20.09
C ALA A 12 -0.83 -1.54 18.95
N ILE A 13 -1.21 -0.99 17.80
CA ILE A 13 -1.54 -1.77 16.60
C ILE A 13 -0.37 -2.68 16.20
N SER A 14 0.84 -2.13 16.12
CA SER A 14 2.04 -2.92 15.75
C SER A 14 2.33 -4.04 16.75
N GLU A 15 2.09 -3.81 18.04
CA GLU A 15 2.27 -4.83 19.07
C GLU A 15 1.22 -5.94 18.99
N VAL A 16 -0.05 -5.58 18.77
CA VAL A 16 -1.15 -6.55 18.55
C VAL A 16 -0.80 -7.46 17.38
N THR A 17 -0.31 -6.87 16.29
CA THR A 17 0.06 -7.60 15.08
C THR A 17 1.25 -8.54 15.31
N ARG A 18 2.31 -8.09 16.02
CA ARG A 18 3.46 -8.95 16.39
C ARG A 18 3.04 -10.16 17.19
N LYS A 19 2.00 -10.04 18.01
CA LYS A 19 1.40 -11.15 18.79
C LYS A 19 0.51 -12.06 17.95
N GLY A 20 0.46 -11.89 16.62
CA GLY A 20 -0.35 -12.69 15.70
C GLY A 20 -1.85 -12.42 15.80
N ARG A 21 -2.29 -11.39 16.55
CA ARG A 21 -3.70 -11.08 16.77
C ARG A 21 -4.24 -10.14 15.68
N ARG A 22 -5.55 -10.24 15.41
CA ARG A 22 -6.25 -9.34 14.50
C ARG A 22 -6.49 -7.98 15.16
N VAL A 23 -6.42 -6.93 14.35
CA VAL A 23 -6.60 -5.55 14.79
C VAL A 23 -8.05 -5.13 14.59
N LYS A 24 -8.60 -4.42 15.59
CA LYS A 24 -9.98 -3.92 15.66
C LYS A 24 -10.02 -2.40 15.73
N ASP A 25 -11.21 -1.84 15.57
CA ASP A 25 -11.50 -0.41 15.79
C ASP A 25 -10.65 0.57 14.97
N LEU A 26 -10.17 0.17 13.80
CA LEU A 26 -9.34 1.01 12.92
C LEU A 26 -10.11 2.23 12.42
N ARG A 27 -11.41 2.06 12.11
CA ARG A 27 -12.26 3.18 11.73
C ARG A 27 -12.34 4.23 12.83
N ARG A 28 -12.40 3.82 14.11
CA ARG A 28 -12.38 4.76 15.24
C ARG A 28 -11.06 5.54 15.33
N LEU A 29 -9.95 4.94 14.92
CA LEU A 29 -8.67 5.63 14.83
C LEU A 29 -8.72 6.76 13.79
N MET A 30 -9.45 6.58 12.69
CA MET A 30 -9.61 7.62 11.67
C MET A 30 -10.38 8.86 12.16
N ASN A 31 -11.05 8.82 13.32
CA ASN A 31 -11.72 9.98 13.92
C ASN A 31 -10.74 10.97 14.60
N HIS A 32 -9.44 10.66 14.65
CA HIS A 32 -8.45 11.53 15.28
C HIS A 32 -7.96 12.61 14.29
N PRO A 33 -8.23 13.91 14.53
CA PRO A 33 -7.88 14.99 13.60
C PRO A 33 -6.38 15.09 13.31
N ASP A 34 -5.54 14.81 14.28
CA ASP A 34 -4.09 14.84 14.15
C ASP A 34 -3.54 13.78 13.18
N LEU A 35 -4.26 12.65 13.00
CA LEU A 35 -3.93 11.67 11.98
C LEU A 35 -4.10 12.23 10.55
N TRP A 36 -5.16 13.01 10.33
CA TRP A 36 -5.45 13.68 9.06
C TRP A 36 -4.47 14.82 8.78
N MET A 37 -4.14 15.61 9.80
CA MET A 37 -3.09 16.63 9.68
C MET A 37 -1.74 15.99 9.33
N GLN A 38 -1.38 14.88 9.97
CA GLN A 38 -0.15 14.17 9.64
C GLN A 38 -0.18 13.62 8.21
N ALA A 39 -1.32 13.08 7.77
CA ALA A 39 -1.50 12.62 6.39
C ALA A 39 -1.31 13.78 5.38
N TYR A 40 -1.87 14.94 5.66
CA TYR A 40 -1.65 16.14 4.85
C TYR A 40 -0.16 16.51 4.78
N LEU A 41 0.53 16.59 5.94
CA LEU A 41 1.96 16.91 6.00
C LEU A 41 2.84 15.92 5.23
N ASN A 42 2.44 14.64 5.19
CA ASN A 42 3.17 13.62 4.43
C ASN A 42 3.06 13.81 2.91
N ILE A 43 1.97 14.44 2.43
CA ILE A 43 1.66 14.51 0.99
C ILE A 43 1.97 15.88 0.40
N GLN A 44 1.78 16.97 1.15
CA GLN A 44 1.79 18.35 0.63
C GLN A 44 3.09 18.72 -0.12
N GLY A 45 4.23 18.16 0.31
CA GLY A 45 5.53 18.39 -0.32
C GLY A 45 5.81 17.55 -1.57
N ASN A 46 4.92 16.64 -1.93
CA ASN A 46 5.13 15.77 -3.07
C ASN A 46 4.83 16.50 -4.40
N LYS A 47 5.62 16.25 -5.44
CA LYS A 47 5.44 16.85 -6.79
C LYS A 47 4.02 16.67 -7.34
N GLY A 48 3.32 15.60 -6.95
CA GLY A 48 1.93 15.32 -7.35
C GLY A 48 0.85 15.94 -6.46
N ALA A 49 1.21 16.69 -5.41
CA ALA A 49 0.23 17.25 -4.46
C ALA A 49 -0.77 18.18 -5.16
N LEU A 50 -0.27 19.07 -6.01
CA LEU A 50 -1.08 20.04 -6.77
C LEU A 50 -1.66 19.49 -8.08
N THR A 51 -1.40 18.23 -8.41
CA THR A 51 -1.96 17.61 -9.61
C THR A 51 -3.41 17.20 -9.36
N ARG A 52 -4.32 17.76 -10.16
CA ARG A 52 -5.76 17.49 -10.08
C ARG A 52 -6.10 16.07 -10.49
N GLY A 53 -7.05 15.44 -9.79
CA GLY A 53 -7.65 14.17 -10.16
C GLY A 53 -8.72 14.32 -11.24
N THR A 54 -9.87 13.69 -11.03
CA THR A 54 -11.08 13.85 -11.86
C THR A 54 -11.90 15.08 -11.47
N ASP A 55 -11.65 15.62 -10.29
CA ASP A 55 -12.20 16.88 -9.80
C ASP A 55 -11.21 18.04 -9.94
N SER A 56 -11.65 19.26 -9.60
CA SER A 56 -10.81 20.46 -9.66
C SER A 56 -9.99 20.69 -8.40
N THR A 57 -10.10 19.82 -7.38
CA THR A 57 -9.49 20.04 -6.08
C THR A 57 -8.01 19.64 -6.05
N THR A 58 -7.23 20.34 -5.24
CA THR A 58 -5.79 20.10 -5.02
C THR A 58 -5.48 20.10 -3.53
N MET A 59 -4.27 19.67 -3.13
CA MET A 59 -3.89 19.57 -1.72
C MET A 59 -3.68 20.92 -1.03
N ASP A 60 -3.48 22.02 -1.75
CA ASP A 60 -3.42 23.38 -1.21
C ASP A 60 -4.76 23.88 -0.65
N GLY A 61 -5.87 23.30 -1.09
CA GLY A 61 -7.20 23.52 -0.51
C GLY A 61 -7.48 22.75 0.79
N TYR A 62 -6.48 22.22 1.47
CA TYR A 62 -6.68 21.54 2.76
C TYR A 62 -7.13 22.51 3.85
N SER A 63 -8.12 22.06 4.64
CA SER A 63 -8.47 22.70 5.92
C SER A 63 -8.88 21.63 6.95
N PRO A 64 -8.79 21.94 8.26
CA PRO A 64 -9.29 21.05 9.30
C PRO A 64 -10.78 20.69 9.13
N GLU A 65 -11.59 21.66 8.68
CA GLU A 65 -13.02 21.47 8.42
C GLU A 65 -13.27 20.49 7.28
N ARG A 66 -12.48 20.59 6.20
CA ARG A 66 -12.54 19.64 5.09
C ARG A 66 -12.19 18.22 5.55
N ALA A 67 -11.14 18.07 6.37
CA ALA A 67 -10.78 16.79 6.95
C ALA A 67 -11.89 16.26 7.89
N ALA A 68 -12.51 17.11 8.72
CA ALA A 68 -13.62 16.73 9.58
C ALA A 68 -14.83 16.25 8.76
N ASN A 69 -15.14 16.90 7.65
CA ASN A 69 -16.19 16.46 6.74
C ASN A 69 -15.91 15.07 6.14
N LEU A 70 -14.66 14.79 5.74
CA LEU A 70 -14.28 13.47 5.26
C LEU A 70 -14.45 12.40 6.34
N VAL A 71 -14.06 12.71 7.59
CA VAL A 71 -14.28 11.81 8.73
C VAL A 71 -15.76 11.49 8.90
N GLU A 72 -16.63 12.50 8.81
CA GLU A 72 -18.08 12.34 8.92
C GLU A 72 -18.64 11.46 7.80
N LEU A 73 -18.27 11.74 6.56
CA LEU A 73 -18.69 10.96 5.40
C LEU A 73 -18.28 9.49 5.51
N ILE A 74 -17.05 9.22 6.01
CA ILE A 74 -16.57 7.86 6.25
C ILE A 74 -17.34 7.21 7.38
N ARG A 75 -17.61 7.94 8.47
CA ARG A 75 -18.37 7.45 9.63
C ARG A 75 -19.77 7.02 9.23
N GLU A 76 -20.43 7.81 8.39
CA GLU A 76 -21.79 7.57 7.88
C GLU A 76 -21.83 6.59 6.70
N LYS A 77 -20.70 6.05 6.24
CA LYS A 77 -20.57 5.21 5.03
C LYS A 77 -21.02 5.90 3.74
N ARG A 78 -20.97 7.21 3.72
CA ARG A 78 -21.35 8.06 2.57
C ARG A 78 -20.16 8.44 1.69
N TYR A 79 -18.94 8.31 2.21
CA TYR A 79 -17.74 8.55 1.40
C TYR A 79 -17.66 7.54 0.25
N LYS A 80 -17.48 8.07 -0.95
CA LYS A 80 -17.27 7.29 -2.18
C LYS A 80 -16.00 7.79 -2.86
N PRO A 81 -14.98 6.93 -3.00
CA PRO A 81 -13.76 7.29 -3.73
C PRO A 81 -14.08 7.65 -5.19
N ASN A 82 -13.48 8.73 -5.68
CA ASN A 82 -13.59 9.10 -7.08
C ASN A 82 -12.74 8.16 -7.95
N PRO A 83 -13.16 7.91 -9.20
CA PRO A 83 -12.28 7.24 -10.14
C PRO A 83 -11.00 8.07 -10.35
N VAL A 84 -9.84 7.40 -10.47
CA VAL A 84 -8.58 8.11 -10.71
C VAL A 84 -8.52 8.64 -12.14
N ARG A 85 -7.95 9.83 -12.33
CA ARG A 85 -7.67 10.35 -13.68
C ARG A 85 -6.42 9.66 -14.21
N ARG A 86 -6.56 8.88 -15.28
CA ARG A 86 -5.45 8.21 -15.94
C ARG A 86 -4.74 9.13 -16.92
N VAL A 87 -3.42 9.16 -16.84
CA VAL A 87 -2.54 9.83 -17.80
C VAL A 87 -1.42 8.89 -18.20
N ASN A 88 -1.02 8.93 -19.46
CA ASN A 88 0.08 8.13 -19.96
C ASN A 88 1.38 8.94 -19.90
N ILE A 89 2.35 8.51 -19.09
CA ILE A 89 3.64 9.18 -18.93
C ILE A 89 4.72 8.45 -19.74
N PRO A 90 5.64 9.18 -20.41
CA PRO A 90 6.75 8.58 -21.15
C PRO A 90 7.63 7.73 -20.24
N THR A 91 8.12 6.61 -20.74
CA THR A 91 9.14 5.79 -20.08
C THR A 91 10.53 6.13 -20.64
N LYS A 92 11.59 5.56 -20.04
CA LYS A 92 12.95 5.71 -20.56
C LYS A 92 13.14 5.05 -21.93
N VAL A 93 12.23 4.15 -22.32
CA VAL A 93 12.25 3.50 -23.64
C VAL A 93 11.46 4.35 -24.62
N ALA A 94 12.10 4.79 -25.69
CA ALA A 94 11.46 5.62 -26.71
C ALA A 94 10.17 4.97 -27.24
N GLY A 95 9.11 5.76 -27.39
CA GLY A 95 7.81 5.31 -27.88
C GLY A 95 6.97 4.49 -26.87
N LYS A 96 7.48 4.20 -25.67
CA LYS A 96 6.71 3.51 -24.64
C LYS A 96 6.19 4.48 -23.56
N THR A 97 4.93 4.30 -23.18
CA THR A 97 4.31 5.02 -22.08
C THR A 97 3.91 4.03 -20.97
N ARG A 98 3.70 4.57 -19.78
CA ARG A 98 3.07 3.82 -18.68
C ARG A 98 1.88 4.61 -18.15
N PRO A 99 0.76 3.95 -17.84
CA PRO A 99 -0.38 4.62 -17.25
C PRO A 99 -0.08 5.02 -15.80
N LEU A 100 -0.50 6.23 -15.43
CA LEU A 100 -0.46 6.75 -14.06
C LEU A 100 -1.85 7.22 -13.69
N GLY A 101 -2.41 6.70 -12.60
CA GLY A 101 -3.68 7.14 -12.03
C GLY A 101 -3.45 8.26 -11.02
N ILE A 102 -4.14 9.37 -11.17
CA ILE A 102 -4.06 10.54 -10.30
C ILE A 102 -5.37 10.63 -9.50
N PRO A 103 -5.34 10.34 -8.18
CA PRO A 103 -6.50 10.48 -7.31
C PRO A 103 -6.87 11.96 -7.10
N SER A 104 -8.11 12.23 -6.73
CA SER A 104 -8.55 13.54 -6.24
C SER A 104 -7.82 13.94 -4.95
N ALA A 105 -7.90 15.19 -4.54
CA ALA A 105 -7.24 15.64 -3.31
C ALA A 105 -7.80 14.94 -2.07
N ASP A 106 -9.11 14.77 -1.98
CA ASP A 106 -9.76 14.06 -0.87
C ASP A 106 -9.34 12.59 -0.85
N ASP A 107 -9.32 11.94 -2.02
CA ASP A 107 -8.89 10.55 -2.12
C ASP A 107 -7.41 10.38 -1.76
N LYS A 108 -6.53 11.32 -2.14
CA LYS A 108 -5.12 11.32 -1.67
C LYS A 108 -5.04 11.36 -0.15
N GLN A 109 -5.84 12.22 0.48
CA GLN A 109 -5.87 12.37 1.92
C GLN A 109 -6.34 11.08 2.62
N VAL A 110 -7.47 10.52 2.17
CA VAL A 110 -8.03 9.27 2.72
C VAL A 110 -7.08 8.10 2.49
N GLN A 111 -6.50 7.98 1.30
CA GLN A 111 -5.53 6.93 0.99
C GLN A 111 -4.28 7.02 1.87
N GLU A 112 -3.80 8.22 2.20
CA GLU A 112 -2.65 8.38 3.08
C GLU A 112 -2.97 7.97 4.52
N VAL A 113 -4.15 8.33 5.03
CA VAL A 113 -4.60 7.87 6.36
C VAL A 113 -4.67 6.34 6.40
N VAL A 114 -5.25 5.71 5.38
CA VAL A 114 -5.32 4.25 5.27
C VAL A 114 -3.92 3.65 5.17
N ARG A 115 -3.03 4.23 4.36
CA ARG A 115 -1.62 3.80 4.23
C ARG A 115 -0.89 3.82 5.57
N MET A 116 -1.04 4.91 6.34
CA MET A 116 -0.42 5.05 7.66
C MET A 116 -0.88 3.97 8.64
N ILE A 117 -2.16 3.61 8.61
CA ILE A 117 -2.71 2.54 9.45
C ILE A 117 -2.20 1.17 8.99
N LEU A 118 -2.28 0.86 7.69
CA LEU A 118 -1.79 -0.39 7.12
C LEU A 118 -0.29 -0.59 7.38
N GLU A 119 0.51 0.47 7.31
CA GLU A 119 1.93 0.41 7.62
C GLU A 119 2.18 -0.06 9.07
N ARG A 120 1.37 0.40 10.03
CA ARG A 120 1.48 -0.06 11.44
C ARG A 120 1.10 -1.53 11.62
N ILE A 121 0.22 -2.03 10.77
CA ILE A 121 -0.20 -3.45 10.81
C ILE A 121 0.85 -4.33 10.14
N TYR A 122 1.34 -3.96 8.97
CA TYR A 122 2.10 -4.87 8.10
C TYR A 122 3.61 -4.70 8.16
N GLU A 123 4.15 -3.50 8.45
CA GLU A 123 5.60 -3.29 8.57
C GLU A 123 6.27 -4.25 9.56
N PRO A 124 5.67 -4.59 10.71
CA PRO A 124 6.25 -5.58 11.63
C PRO A 124 6.26 -7.02 11.10
N LEU A 125 5.51 -7.32 10.05
CA LEU A 125 5.36 -8.66 9.47
C LEU A 125 6.27 -8.89 8.26
N PHE A 126 6.56 -7.83 7.51
CA PHE A 126 7.36 -7.93 6.29
C PHE A 126 8.76 -8.48 6.56
N LYS A 127 9.20 -9.39 5.72
CA LYS A 127 10.53 -10.02 5.82
C LYS A 127 11.65 -9.01 5.59
N ASP A 128 12.82 -9.30 6.12
CA ASP A 128 14.00 -8.46 5.94
C ASP A 128 14.51 -8.44 4.49
N SER A 129 14.18 -9.45 3.70
CA SER A 129 14.44 -9.52 2.26
C SER A 129 13.57 -8.57 1.42
N SER A 130 12.44 -8.07 1.96
CA SER A 130 11.56 -7.13 1.27
C SER A 130 12.04 -5.69 1.46
N HIS A 131 12.36 -4.98 0.38
CA HIS A 131 12.94 -3.62 0.42
C HIS A 131 12.10 -2.55 -0.28
N GLY A 132 11.22 -2.92 -1.21
CA GLY A 132 10.44 -1.99 -2.02
C GLY A 132 9.38 -1.24 -1.22
N PHE A 133 9.28 0.09 -1.41
CA PHE A 133 8.23 0.96 -0.82
C PHE A 133 8.06 0.87 0.71
N ARG A 134 9.09 0.51 1.44
CA ARG A 134 9.07 0.40 2.90
C ARG A 134 9.85 1.53 3.57
N PRO A 135 9.42 1.96 4.79
CA PRO A 135 10.17 2.94 5.57
C PRO A 135 11.62 2.51 5.82
N LYS A 136 12.57 3.42 5.65
CA LYS A 136 14.01 3.17 5.86
C LYS A 136 14.62 2.07 4.98
N ARG A 137 13.91 1.60 3.95
CA ARG A 137 14.39 0.63 2.95
C ARG A 137 14.52 1.30 1.58
N SER A 138 15.42 0.81 0.76
CA SER A 138 15.69 1.33 -0.59
C SER A 138 16.43 0.29 -1.43
N CYS A 139 16.66 0.57 -2.71
CA CYS A 139 17.54 -0.24 -3.55
C CYS A 139 18.95 -0.37 -2.95
N HIS A 140 19.48 0.67 -2.30
CA HIS A 140 20.77 0.60 -1.63
C HIS A 140 20.78 -0.35 -0.43
N THR A 141 19.69 -0.42 0.33
CA THR A 141 19.59 -1.40 1.43
C THR A 141 19.50 -2.82 0.90
N ALA A 142 18.81 -3.04 -0.23
CA ALA A 142 18.78 -4.34 -0.91
C ALA A 142 20.17 -4.77 -1.37
N LEU A 143 20.90 -3.90 -2.09
CA LEU A 143 22.25 -4.17 -2.57
C LEU A 143 23.23 -4.47 -1.43
N ARG A 144 23.17 -3.72 -0.32
CA ARG A 144 23.98 -4.01 0.86
C ARG A 144 23.66 -5.37 1.49
N SER A 145 22.39 -5.75 1.51
CA SER A 145 21.97 -7.07 2.02
C SER A 145 22.53 -8.20 1.15
N MET A 146 22.47 -8.04 -0.18
CA MET A 146 23.08 -8.99 -1.13
C MET A 146 24.61 -9.08 -0.93
N GLN A 147 25.30 -7.95 -0.88
CA GLN A 147 26.75 -7.89 -0.70
C GLN A 147 27.21 -8.62 0.57
N LYS A 148 26.45 -8.51 1.66
CA LYS A 148 26.79 -9.12 2.94
C LYS A 148 26.37 -10.59 3.06
N GLY A 149 25.23 -10.94 2.48
CA GLY A 149 24.59 -12.25 2.72
C GLY A 149 24.77 -13.28 1.61
N TRP A 150 25.19 -12.87 0.39
CA TRP A 150 25.28 -13.76 -0.77
C TRP A 150 26.70 -14.20 -1.09
N THR A 151 27.54 -14.30 -0.08
CA THR A 151 28.93 -14.82 -0.23
C THR A 151 28.88 -16.30 -0.63
N GLY A 152 29.68 -16.67 -1.64
CA GLY A 152 29.71 -18.05 -2.14
C GLY A 152 28.57 -18.46 -3.06
N THR A 153 27.65 -17.55 -3.40
CA THR A 153 26.57 -17.82 -4.34
C THR A 153 27.11 -18.07 -5.74
N LYS A 154 26.79 -19.24 -6.32
CA LYS A 154 27.19 -19.64 -7.68
C LYS A 154 26.14 -19.27 -8.74
N TRP A 155 24.87 -19.21 -8.36
CA TRP A 155 23.74 -18.99 -9.26
C TRP A 155 22.87 -17.86 -8.76
N PHE A 156 22.37 -17.10 -9.70
CA PHE A 156 21.53 -15.96 -9.49
C PHE A 156 20.30 -16.08 -10.40
N ILE A 157 19.11 -16.01 -9.83
CA ILE A 157 17.85 -16.09 -10.58
C ILE A 157 17.16 -14.72 -10.44
N ASP A 158 16.98 -14.05 -11.57
CA ASP A 158 16.24 -12.80 -11.65
C ASP A 158 14.82 -13.08 -12.16
N ILE A 159 13.82 -12.66 -11.40
CA ILE A 159 12.40 -12.86 -11.73
C ILE A 159 11.70 -11.51 -11.69
N ASP A 160 11.03 -11.14 -12.79
CA ASP A 160 10.17 -9.97 -12.88
C ASP A 160 8.70 -10.35 -13.11
N ILE A 161 7.80 -9.69 -12.38
CA ILE A 161 6.36 -9.92 -12.50
C ILE A 161 5.77 -8.91 -13.47
N LYS A 162 5.45 -9.37 -14.69
CA LYS A 162 4.86 -8.52 -15.73
C LYS A 162 3.53 -7.92 -15.27
N GLY A 163 3.46 -6.59 -15.28
CA GLY A 163 2.23 -5.86 -14.99
C GLY A 163 1.69 -6.09 -13.57
N TYR A 164 2.58 -6.23 -12.58
CA TYR A 164 2.24 -6.62 -11.21
C TYR A 164 1.04 -5.85 -10.64
N PHE A 165 1.09 -4.51 -10.63
CA PHE A 165 0.02 -3.68 -10.10
C PHE A 165 -1.32 -3.87 -10.81
N ASN A 166 -1.30 -4.18 -12.11
CA ASN A 166 -2.50 -4.38 -12.93
C ASN A 166 -3.15 -5.76 -12.72
N ASN A 167 -2.41 -6.71 -12.15
CA ASN A 167 -2.84 -8.09 -11.99
C ASN A 167 -3.16 -8.48 -10.54
N ILE A 168 -3.15 -7.52 -9.60
CA ILE A 168 -3.55 -7.77 -8.22
C ILE A 168 -5.04 -8.08 -8.19
N ASN A 169 -5.39 -9.30 -7.79
CA ASN A 169 -6.77 -9.72 -7.63
C ASN A 169 -7.35 -9.13 -6.33
N HIS A 170 -8.46 -8.38 -6.45
CA HIS A 170 -9.08 -7.69 -5.32
C HIS A 170 -9.58 -8.66 -4.25
N ASP A 171 -10.21 -9.78 -4.63
CA ASP A 171 -10.78 -10.72 -3.66
C ASP A 171 -9.68 -11.44 -2.87
N ILE A 172 -8.57 -11.79 -3.54
CA ILE A 172 -7.41 -12.38 -2.88
C ILE A 172 -6.78 -11.37 -1.92
N LEU A 173 -6.56 -10.13 -2.36
CA LEU A 173 -6.02 -9.07 -1.51
C LEU A 173 -6.91 -8.83 -0.28
N MET A 174 -8.23 -8.77 -0.46
CA MET A 174 -9.18 -8.59 0.65
C MET A 174 -9.10 -9.75 1.65
N LYS A 175 -9.03 -11.00 1.19
CA LYS A 175 -8.81 -12.16 2.07
C LYS A 175 -7.51 -12.09 2.86
N MET A 176 -6.44 -11.56 2.27
CA MET A 176 -5.17 -11.32 2.97
C MET A 176 -5.32 -10.26 4.06
N LEU A 177 -6.01 -9.16 3.76
CA LEU A 177 -6.30 -8.11 4.73
C LEU A 177 -7.16 -8.64 5.90
N GLU A 178 -8.18 -9.43 5.62
CA GLU A 178 -9.08 -10.04 6.61
C GLU A 178 -8.35 -10.97 7.58
N LYS A 179 -7.22 -11.57 7.19
CA LYS A 179 -6.37 -12.36 8.11
C LYS A 179 -5.86 -11.54 9.31
N ARG A 180 -5.67 -10.22 9.13
CA ARG A 180 -5.04 -9.34 10.13
C ARG A 180 -5.98 -8.26 10.67
N ILE A 181 -7.05 -7.95 9.96
CA ILE A 181 -7.99 -6.87 10.26
C ILE A 181 -9.37 -7.45 10.57
N GLU A 182 -9.93 -7.02 11.70
CA GLU A 182 -11.29 -7.37 12.13
C GLU A 182 -12.14 -6.08 12.27
N ASP A 183 -12.12 -5.25 11.23
CA ASP A 183 -12.93 -4.03 11.11
C ASP A 183 -13.53 -3.98 9.72
N SER A 184 -14.80 -4.44 9.59
CA SER A 184 -15.48 -4.54 8.30
C SER A 184 -15.61 -3.20 7.61
N GLN A 185 -15.84 -2.12 8.36
CA GLN A 185 -16.01 -0.78 7.76
C GLN A 185 -14.69 -0.24 7.19
N PHE A 186 -13.56 -0.53 7.84
CA PHE A 186 -12.24 -0.19 7.31
C PHE A 186 -11.91 -1.03 6.06
N LEU A 187 -12.26 -2.30 6.06
CA LEU A 187 -12.09 -3.18 4.90
C LEU A 187 -13.01 -2.77 3.74
N ASP A 188 -14.24 -2.36 4.01
CA ASP A 188 -15.17 -1.86 2.98
C ASP A 188 -14.62 -0.58 2.32
N LEU A 189 -14.03 0.33 3.10
CA LEU A 189 -13.37 1.52 2.57
C LEU A 189 -12.23 1.16 1.59
N ILE A 190 -11.40 0.18 1.93
CA ILE A 190 -10.33 -0.30 1.03
C ILE A 190 -10.95 -0.93 -0.23
N ARG A 191 -11.99 -1.72 -0.08
CA ARG A 191 -12.69 -2.36 -1.21
C ARG A 191 -13.29 -1.31 -2.16
N ASP A 192 -13.89 -0.25 -1.61
CA ASP A 192 -14.43 0.85 -2.41
C ASP A 192 -13.31 1.58 -3.17
N MET A 193 -12.15 1.84 -2.54
CA MET A 193 -10.98 2.41 -3.22
C MET A 193 -10.48 1.54 -4.39
N LEU A 194 -10.44 0.22 -4.21
CA LEU A 194 -10.00 -0.70 -5.25
C LEU A 194 -10.99 -0.72 -6.43
N LYS A 195 -12.28 -0.53 -6.17
CA LYS A 195 -13.35 -0.56 -7.16
C LYS A 195 -13.67 0.80 -7.80
N ALA A 196 -13.04 1.88 -7.36
CA ALA A 196 -13.35 3.24 -7.82
C ALA A 196 -13.22 3.42 -9.34
N GLY A 197 -12.39 2.63 -10.00
CA GLY A 197 -12.18 2.73 -11.45
C GLY A 197 -11.24 3.85 -11.85
N TYR A 198 -11.21 4.15 -13.15
CA TYR A 198 -10.43 5.26 -13.69
C TYR A 198 -11.16 5.95 -14.84
N VAL A 199 -10.80 7.20 -15.08
CA VAL A 199 -11.23 7.99 -16.23
C VAL A 199 -10.02 8.21 -17.13
N GLU A 200 -10.14 7.82 -18.40
CA GLU A 200 -9.17 8.03 -19.48
C GLU A 200 -9.92 8.59 -20.69
N ASP A 201 -9.42 9.67 -21.29
CA ASP A 201 -10.08 10.34 -22.44
C ASP A 201 -11.58 10.63 -22.19
N TRP A 202 -11.91 11.09 -20.97
CA TRP A 202 -13.27 11.39 -20.51
C TRP A 202 -14.23 10.18 -20.44
N GLN A 203 -13.72 8.95 -20.59
CA GLN A 203 -14.49 7.72 -20.46
C GLN A 203 -14.18 7.04 -19.14
N TYR A 204 -15.22 6.59 -18.45
CA TYR A 204 -15.10 5.83 -17.22
C TYR A 204 -14.86 4.35 -17.51
N HIS A 205 -13.88 3.77 -16.81
CA HIS A 205 -13.54 2.36 -16.88
C HIS A 205 -13.59 1.73 -15.47
N LYS A 206 -14.30 0.64 -15.36
CA LYS A 206 -14.31 -0.18 -14.14
C LYS A 206 -12.98 -0.93 -13.95
N THR A 207 -12.57 -1.10 -12.70
CA THR A 207 -11.45 -1.98 -12.32
C THR A 207 -11.97 -3.23 -11.62
N TYR A 208 -11.62 -4.39 -12.14
CA TYR A 208 -11.91 -5.70 -11.53
C TYR A 208 -10.66 -6.32 -10.89
N SER A 209 -9.50 -5.88 -11.31
CA SER A 209 -8.19 -6.15 -10.77
C SER A 209 -7.37 -4.86 -10.85
N ALA A 210 -6.25 -4.80 -10.21
CA ALA A 210 -5.32 -3.70 -10.13
C ALA A 210 -5.48 -2.83 -8.88
N THR A 211 -4.32 -2.36 -8.39
CA THR A 211 -4.28 -1.14 -7.58
C THR A 211 -3.92 0.00 -8.52
N PRO A 212 -4.59 1.16 -8.49
CA PRO A 212 -4.28 2.26 -9.41
C PRO A 212 -2.81 2.64 -9.31
N GLN A 213 -2.05 2.48 -10.42
CA GLN A 213 -0.67 2.97 -10.45
C GLN A 213 -0.67 4.48 -10.22
N GLY A 214 -0.07 4.92 -9.10
CA GLY A 214 -0.08 6.32 -8.68
C GLY A 214 -0.98 6.60 -7.46
N GLY A 215 -1.81 5.66 -7.04
CA GLY A 215 -2.51 5.72 -5.76
C GLY A 215 -1.53 5.65 -4.58
N ILE A 216 -1.74 6.48 -3.56
CA ILE A 216 -0.85 6.58 -2.39
C ILE A 216 -0.84 5.27 -1.58
N VAL A 217 -1.97 4.58 -1.51
CA VAL A 217 -2.11 3.31 -0.79
C VAL A 217 -1.61 2.10 -1.61
N SER A 218 -1.48 2.24 -2.93
CA SER A 218 -1.18 1.12 -3.83
C SER A 218 0.14 0.41 -3.52
N PRO A 219 1.25 1.08 -3.18
CA PRO A 219 2.51 0.41 -2.88
C PRO A 219 2.44 -0.52 -1.67
N ILE A 220 1.75 -0.11 -0.59
CA ILE A 220 1.63 -0.98 0.59
C ILE A 220 0.68 -2.16 0.33
N LEU A 221 -0.41 -1.96 -0.43
CA LEU A 221 -1.30 -3.05 -0.83
C LEU A 221 -0.56 -4.08 -1.71
N ALA A 222 0.29 -3.61 -2.61
CA ALA A 222 1.16 -4.48 -3.40
C ALA A 222 2.13 -5.27 -2.52
N ASN A 223 2.79 -4.64 -1.55
CA ASN A 223 3.66 -5.34 -0.61
C ASN A 223 2.90 -6.38 0.22
N ILE A 224 1.68 -6.07 0.68
CA ILE A 224 0.82 -7.03 1.39
C ILE A 224 0.50 -8.24 0.51
N TYR A 225 0.18 -8.01 -0.77
CA TYR A 225 -0.12 -9.09 -1.71
C TYR A 225 1.10 -9.98 -1.98
N LEU A 226 2.30 -9.38 -2.12
CA LEU A 226 3.54 -10.12 -2.37
C LEU A 226 4.09 -10.81 -1.11
N HIS A 227 3.70 -10.38 0.07
CA HIS A 227 4.20 -10.94 1.34
C HIS A 227 3.92 -12.45 1.48
N GLU A 228 2.84 -12.97 0.91
CA GLU A 228 2.55 -14.42 0.89
C GLU A 228 3.63 -15.19 0.09
N PHE A 229 4.17 -14.56 -0.95
CA PHE A 229 5.31 -15.13 -1.69
C PHE A 229 6.59 -15.08 -0.86
N ASP A 230 6.85 -13.98 -0.15
CA ASP A 230 8.00 -13.89 0.77
C ASP A 230 7.92 -14.96 1.86
N GLU A 231 6.73 -15.20 2.43
CA GLU A 231 6.48 -16.26 3.41
C GLU A 231 6.73 -17.66 2.81
N PHE A 232 6.29 -17.89 1.56
CA PHE A 232 6.56 -19.14 0.87
C PHE A 232 8.05 -19.38 0.67
N MET A 233 8.79 -18.38 0.18
CA MET A 233 10.22 -18.47 -0.06
C MET A 233 11.00 -18.68 1.24
N GLU A 234 10.60 -18.01 2.33
CA GLU A 234 11.23 -18.20 3.64
C GLU A 234 11.03 -19.63 4.16
N ARG A 235 9.83 -20.21 4.01
CA ARG A 235 9.60 -21.63 4.35
C ARG A 235 10.49 -22.56 3.51
N LYS A 236 10.63 -22.31 2.20
CA LYS A 236 11.49 -23.11 1.32
C LYS A 236 12.95 -23.01 1.71
N ARG A 237 13.41 -21.84 2.10
CA ARG A 237 14.76 -21.64 2.65
C ARG A 237 14.98 -22.47 3.91
N GLN A 238 14.04 -22.40 4.87
CA GLN A 238 14.13 -23.16 6.12
C GLN A 238 14.11 -24.68 5.89
N GLU A 239 13.26 -25.17 4.95
CA GLU A 239 13.25 -26.58 4.55
C GLU A 239 14.60 -27.03 4.01
N PHE A 240 15.25 -26.19 3.18
CA PHE A 240 16.58 -26.45 2.63
C PHE A 240 17.66 -26.46 3.72
N ASP A 241 17.67 -25.44 4.59
CA ASP A 241 18.65 -25.31 5.67
C ASP A 241 18.56 -26.47 6.68
N GLN A 242 17.39 -27.07 6.86
CA GLN A 242 17.15 -28.25 7.69
C GLN A 242 17.49 -29.59 6.98
N GLY A 243 18.03 -29.55 5.75
CA GLY A 243 18.34 -30.75 4.98
C GLY A 243 17.13 -31.51 4.45
N LYS A 244 15.92 -30.92 4.53
CA LYS A 244 14.68 -31.54 4.03
C LYS A 244 14.50 -31.43 2.51
N ALA A 245 15.23 -30.54 1.86
CA ALA A 245 15.25 -30.42 0.41
C ALA A 245 16.19 -31.47 -0.18
N ARG A 246 15.68 -32.37 -1.02
CA ARG A 246 16.53 -33.33 -1.75
C ARG A 246 17.44 -32.58 -2.72
N ARG A 247 18.74 -32.73 -2.57
CA ARG A 247 19.71 -32.34 -3.61
C ARG A 247 19.51 -33.30 -4.76
N HIS A 248 18.97 -32.86 -5.88
CA HIS A 248 19.14 -33.61 -7.14
C HIS A 248 20.59 -33.43 -7.58
N THR A 249 21.42 -34.43 -7.32
CA THR A 249 22.65 -34.62 -8.06
C THR A 249 22.25 -35.12 -9.44
N THR A 250 22.34 -34.29 -10.45
CA THR A 250 22.46 -34.75 -11.84
C THR A 250 23.83 -35.41 -11.96
N GLU A 251 23.83 -36.72 -12.14
CA GLU A 251 24.96 -37.45 -12.71
C GLU A 251 25.20 -36.98 -14.14
#